data_612ee63ddd70e674e6c717f50bac58f3
#
_entry.id   612ee63ddd70e674e6c717f50bac58f3
#
_cell.length_a   1.000
_cell.length_b   1.000
_cell.length_c   1.000
_cell.angle_alpha   90.00
_cell.angle_beta   90.00
_cell.angle_gamma   90.00
#
_symmetry.space_group_name_H-M   'P 1'
#
loop_
_entity.id
_entity.type
_entity.pdbx_description
1 polymer ?
#
loop_
_entity_poly.entity_id
_entity_poly.type
_entity_poly.pdbx_seq_one_letter_code
_entity_poly.pdbx_strand_id
1 'polypeptide(L)'
;MTSVIPFAWLAGMNHNLAKGKDPALCAGMTEADYRKALGLSQSSLKLFHKSPAHYLSSTEEQAEPTDAMILGSVFHAMMLQPDEAKNLYAVKLKVDGRSKEGKTYNENFAMENAGKFIINEAQEAQLIEMCKSILAHPKASQLLADSDFKELPVFGTYPTPYGDVRLKGLIDAYDSENGIINDLKTCEDASPEGFKKAIWDRRYDLQDVQYGWLLENAGRVVNQFNFICVEKKPPYAVAVYSISPQSLLKSAGRWEDLVIEFGSCMKSGVWKAYSDEIVELSL
;
A
#
# COMPACT_ATOMS: atom_id res chain seq x y z
N MET A 1 -27.64 -12.28 -13.87
CA MET A 1 -27.57 -10.82 -13.77
C MET A 1 -26.60 -10.51 -12.63
N THR A 2 -25.41 -10.03 -12.92
CA THR A 2 -24.43 -9.60 -11.91
C THR A 2 -24.99 -8.35 -11.24
N SER A 3 -25.22 -8.40 -9.93
CA SER A 3 -25.63 -7.22 -9.19
C SER A 3 -24.45 -6.23 -9.16
N VAL A 4 -24.71 -5.00 -9.53
CA VAL A 4 -23.74 -3.91 -9.63
C VAL A 4 -23.80 -3.11 -8.33
N ILE A 5 -22.64 -2.76 -7.75
CA ILE A 5 -22.57 -1.83 -6.63
C ILE A 5 -22.20 -0.46 -7.19
N PRO A 6 -23.03 0.58 -7.00
CA PRO A 6 -22.59 1.93 -7.26
C PRO A 6 -21.60 2.32 -6.17
N PHE A 7 -20.37 2.65 -6.55
CA PHE A 7 -19.42 3.25 -5.62
C PHE A 7 -19.89 4.65 -5.27
N ALA A 8 -20.03 4.98 -3.98
CA ALA A 8 -20.51 6.28 -3.55
C ALA A 8 -19.61 7.41 -4.06
N TRP A 9 -18.30 7.21 -4.07
CA TRP A 9 -17.36 8.20 -4.61
C TRP A 9 -17.24 8.18 -6.15
N LEU A 10 -17.71 7.11 -6.81
CA LEU A 10 -17.92 7.04 -8.26
C LEU A 10 -19.38 7.32 -8.64
N ALA A 11 -20.25 7.61 -7.65
CA ALA A 11 -21.67 7.88 -7.88
C ALA A 11 -21.84 9.11 -8.79
N GLY A 12 -22.61 8.92 -9.88
CA GLY A 12 -22.76 9.91 -10.92
C GLY A 12 -21.87 9.70 -12.15
N MET A 13 -20.95 8.75 -12.08
CA MET A 13 -20.17 8.28 -13.23
C MET A 13 -20.75 6.93 -13.71
N ASN A 14 -20.95 6.79 -15.02
CA ASN A 14 -21.54 5.57 -15.61
C ASN A 14 -20.57 4.37 -15.62
N HIS A 15 -19.82 4.16 -14.53
CA HIS A 15 -18.93 3.02 -14.40
C HIS A 15 -19.29 2.24 -13.14
N ASN A 16 -19.73 0.99 -13.36
CA ASN A 16 -20.17 0.10 -12.30
C ASN A 16 -19.28 -1.14 -12.30
N LEU A 17 -18.49 -1.32 -11.27
CA LEU A 17 -17.70 -2.54 -11.08
C LEU A 17 -18.60 -3.69 -10.62
N ALA A 18 -18.22 -4.92 -10.94
CA ALA A 18 -18.98 -6.09 -10.53
C ALA A 18 -18.97 -6.25 -9.01
N LYS A 19 -20.11 -6.67 -8.44
CA LYS A 19 -20.18 -7.05 -7.04
C LYS A 19 -19.32 -8.28 -6.80
N GLY A 20 -18.41 -8.17 -5.82
CA GLY A 20 -17.54 -9.27 -5.41
C GLY A 20 -18.25 -10.31 -4.54
N LYS A 21 -17.49 -11.36 -4.25
CA LYS A 21 -17.87 -12.46 -3.34
C LYS A 21 -16.92 -12.48 -2.14
N ASP A 22 -17.31 -13.21 -1.10
CA ASP A 22 -16.48 -13.53 0.07
C ASP A 22 -15.76 -12.32 0.68
N PRO A 23 -16.48 -11.22 0.94
CA PRO A 23 -15.86 -10.06 1.58
C PRO A 23 -15.48 -10.40 3.02
N ALA A 24 -14.29 -9.97 3.44
CA ALA A 24 -13.84 -10.13 4.83
C ALA A 24 -13.08 -8.89 5.30
N LEU A 25 -13.49 -8.36 6.46
CA LEU A 25 -12.76 -7.38 7.25
C LEU A 25 -12.13 -8.12 8.42
N CYS A 26 -10.81 -8.13 8.50
CA CYS A 26 -10.09 -8.94 9.47
C CYS A 26 -9.39 -8.07 10.52
N ALA A 27 -10.16 -7.21 11.19
CA ALA A 27 -9.64 -6.42 12.31
C ALA A 27 -8.98 -7.35 13.35
N GLY A 28 -7.72 -7.08 13.69
CA GLY A 28 -6.92 -7.90 14.59
C GLY A 28 -6.09 -9.00 13.91
N MET A 29 -6.17 -9.18 12.60
CA MET A 29 -5.20 -9.99 11.86
C MET A 29 -3.85 -9.28 11.86
N THR A 30 -2.78 -10.00 12.17
CA THR A 30 -1.43 -9.43 12.12
C THR A 30 -0.98 -9.14 10.68
N GLU A 31 -0.09 -8.16 10.50
CA GLU A 31 0.51 -7.89 9.17
C GLU A 31 1.22 -9.13 8.62
N ALA A 32 1.87 -9.92 9.48
CA ALA A 32 2.53 -11.16 9.08
C ALA A 32 1.55 -12.20 8.50
N ASP A 33 0.37 -12.34 9.10
CA ASP A 33 -0.68 -13.24 8.60
C ASP A 33 -1.32 -12.68 7.33
N TYR A 34 -1.55 -11.36 7.25
CA TYR A 34 -2.00 -10.70 6.04
C TYR A 34 -1.02 -10.91 4.86
N ARG A 35 0.29 -10.81 5.10
CA ARG A 35 1.30 -11.03 4.07
C ARG A 35 1.25 -12.45 3.51
N LYS A 36 1.04 -13.47 4.37
CA LYS A 36 0.90 -14.88 3.98
C LYS A 36 -0.43 -15.21 3.30
N ALA A 37 -1.47 -14.43 3.55
CA ALA A 37 -2.79 -14.66 3.00
C ALA A 37 -2.78 -14.53 1.47
N LEU A 38 -3.50 -15.43 0.79
CA LEU A 38 -3.65 -15.40 -0.66
C LEU A 38 -4.49 -14.19 -1.10
N GLY A 39 -4.15 -13.62 -2.22
CA GLY A 39 -4.87 -12.51 -2.86
C GLY A 39 -3.94 -11.56 -3.60
N LEU A 40 -4.44 -10.99 -4.68
CA LEU A 40 -3.75 -9.97 -5.47
C LEU A 40 -3.81 -8.64 -4.72
N SER A 41 -2.68 -8.19 -4.19
CA SER A 41 -2.55 -6.89 -3.53
C SER A 41 -2.29 -5.77 -4.54
N GLN A 42 -2.41 -4.52 -4.11
CA GLN A 42 -2.07 -3.37 -4.95
C GLN A 42 -0.60 -3.42 -5.44
N SER A 43 0.34 -3.80 -4.57
CA SER A 43 1.75 -3.93 -4.96
C SER A 43 1.96 -5.04 -6.00
N SER A 44 1.25 -6.15 -5.87
CA SER A 44 1.23 -7.23 -6.84
C SER A 44 0.59 -6.79 -8.16
N LEU A 45 -0.53 -6.06 -8.10
CA LEU A 45 -1.21 -5.53 -9.27
C LEU A 45 -0.35 -4.52 -10.03
N LYS A 46 0.43 -3.70 -9.31
CA LYS A 46 1.42 -2.79 -9.92
C LYS A 46 2.49 -3.55 -10.72
N LEU A 47 3.00 -4.67 -10.20
CA LEU A 47 3.95 -5.51 -10.94
C LEU A 47 3.29 -6.15 -12.16
N PHE A 48 2.07 -6.64 -11.99
CA PHE A 48 1.28 -7.18 -13.08
C PHE A 48 0.97 -6.14 -14.17
N HIS A 49 0.69 -4.89 -13.78
CA HIS A 49 0.52 -3.77 -14.70
C HIS A 49 1.78 -3.51 -15.56
N LYS A 50 2.97 -3.75 -15.01
CA LYS A 50 4.21 -3.66 -15.79
C LYS A 50 4.26 -4.74 -16.87
N SER A 51 4.02 -5.98 -16.50
CA SER A 51 3.61 -7.10 -17.35
C SER A 51 3.26 -8.33 -16.50
N PRO A 52 2.43 -9.25 -17.00
CA PRO A 52 2.18 -10.53 -16.34
C PRO A 52 3.44 -11.29 -15.96
N ALA A 53 4.46 -11.35 -16.82
CA ALA A 53 5.72 -12.03 -16.55
C ALA A 53 6.52 -11.40 -15.39
N HIS A 54 6.48 -10.06 -15.22
CA HIS A 54 7.14 -9.42 -14.08
C HIS A 54 6.45 -9.78 -12.75
N TYR A 55 5.13 -9.90 -12.76
CA TYR A 55 4.42 -10.39 -11.59
C TYR A 55 4.81 -11.83 -11.25
N LEU A 56 4.79 -12.73 -12.24
CA LEU A 56 5.14 -14.14 -12.03
C LEU A 56 6.55 -14.29 -11.47
N SER A 57 7.55 -13.64 -12.09
CA SER A 57 8.93 -13.64 -11.59
C SER A 57 9.05 -13.17 -10.13
N SER A 58 8.27 -12.16 -9.75
CA SER A 58 8.28 -11.65 -8.36
C SER A 58 7.69 -12.62 -7.33
N THR A 59 6.91 -13.62 -7.76
CA THR A 59 6.38 -14.66 -6.85
C THR A 59 7.37 -15.80 -6.63
N GLU A 60 8.34 -15.96 -7.53
CA GLU A 60 9.38 -16.98 -7.45
C GLU A 60 10.60 -16.51 -6.63
N GLU A 61 10.81 -15.20 -6.56
CA GLU A 61 11.93 -14.60 -5.84
C GLU A 61 11.46 -14.03 -4.48
N GLN A 62 11.99 -14.57 -3.38
CA GLN A 62 11.88 -13.94 -2.06
C GLN A 62 12.99 -12.89 -1.94
N ALA A 63 12.77 -11.70 -2.51
CA ALA A 63 13.71 -10.61 -2.36
C ALA A 63 13.71 -10.08 -0.92
N GLU A 64 14.88 -9.89 -0.35
CA GLU A 64 15.04 -9.18 0.93
C GLU A 64 14.50 -7.75 0.81
N PRO A 65 13.84 -7.23 1.86
CA PRO A 65 13.32 -5.87 1.82
C PRO A 65 14.47 -4.86 1.72
N THR A 66 14.30 -3.88 0.84
CA THR A 66 15.26 -2.77 0.71
C THR A 66 15.20 -1.85 1.93
N ASP A 67 16.26 -1.08 2.20
CA ASP A 67 16.27 -0.07 3.29
C ASP A 67 15.08 0.88 3.20
N ALA A 68 14.68 1.28 1.99
CA ALA A 68 13.53 2.15 1.79
C ALA A 68 12.21 1.48 2.18
N MET A 69 12.07 0.17 1.97
CA MET A 69 10.90 -0.61 2.40
C MET A 69 10.88 -0.77 3.92
N ILE A 70 12.05 -1.06 4.52
CA ILE A 70 12.20 -1.16 5.98
C ILE A 70 11.79 0.17 6.63
N LEU A 71 12.35 1.29 6.17
CA LEU A 71 12.01 2.61 6.72
C LEU A 71 10.53 2.95 6.53
N GLY A 72 9.93 2.59 5.40
CA GLY A 72 8.50 2.73 5.16
C GLY A 72 7.67 1.93 6.17
N SER A 73 7.99 0.66 6.37
CA SER A 73 7.27 -0.20 7.33
C SER A 73 7.42 0.30 8.78
N VAL A 74 8.62 0.72 9.18
CA VAL A 74 8.85 1.30 10.52
C VAL A 74 8.08 2.60 10.70
N PHE A 75 8.06 3.47 9.68
CA PHE A 75 7.31 4.72 9.71
C PHE A 75 5.80 4.48 9.90
N HIS A 76 5.21 3.56 9.12
CA HIS A 76 3.79 3.18 9.26
C HIS A 76 3.50 2.67 10.67
N ALA A 77 4.33 1.76 11.19
CA ALA A 77 4.16 1.25 12.54
C ALA A 77 4.24 2.35 13.60
N MET A 78 5.20 3.28 13.50
CA MET A 78 5.33 4.41 14.44
C MET A 78 4.10 5.33 14.41
N MET A 79 3.47 5.52 13.25
CA MET A 79 2.32 6.40 13.09
C MET A 79 1.00 5.72 13.43
N LEU A 80 0.82 4.46 13.07
CA LEU A 80 -0.47 3.77 13.11
C LEU A 80 -0.61 2.80 14.28
N GLN A 81 0.50 2.22 14.73
CA GLN A 81 0.57 1.21 15.81
C GLN A 81 1.78 1.48 16.74
N PRO A 82 1.85 2.66 17.39
CA PRO A 82 3.04 3.07 18.15
C PRO A 82 3.44 2.12 19.28
N ASP A 83 2.49 1.42 19.89
CA ASP A 83 2.76 0.45 20.94
C ASP A 83 3.44 -0.81 20.40
N GLU A 84 3.08 -1.24 19.19
CA GLU A 84 3.64 -2.41 18.53
C GLU A 84 4.95 -2.09 17.80
N ALA A 85 5.16 -0.83 17.38
CA ALA A 85 6.34 -0.40 16.66
C ALA A 85 7.65 -0.79 17.37
N LYS A 86 7.67 -0.72 18.72
CA LYS A 86 8.84 -1.09 19.55
C LYS A 86 9.25 -2.56 19.40
N ASN A 87 8.30 -3.42 18.98
CA ASN A 87 8.57 -4.83 18.74
C ASN A 87 9.01 -5.11 17.30
N LEU A 88 8.71 -4.20 16.37
CA LEU A 88 8.97 -4.36 14.95
C LEU A 88 10.42 -4.03 14.55
N TYR A 89 11.05 -3.06 15.22
CA TYR A 89 12.38 -2.61 14.84
C TYR A 89 13.32 -2.47 16.05
N ALA A 90 14.60 -2.39 15.77
CA ALA A 90 15.63 -2.07 16.75
C ALA A 90 16.66 -1.10 16.15
N VAL A 91 17.16 -0.19 17.00
CA VAL A 91 18.15 0.81 16.61
C VAL A 91 19.54 0.30 16.93
N LYS A 92 20.36 0.14 15.91
CA LYS A 92 21.72 -0.31 16.03
C LYS A 92 22.67 0.88 16.21
N LEU A 93 23.38 0.91 17.33
CA LEU A 93 24.40 1.92 17.57
C LEU A 93 25.61 1.71 16.67
N LYS A 94 26.27 2.82 16.30
CA LYS A 94 27.50 2.77 15.55
C LYS A 94 28.66 2.43 16.50
N VAL A 95 29.22 1.23 16.37
CA VAL A 95 30.37 0.75 17.16
C VAL A 95 31.55 0.38 16.23
N ASP A 96 32.77 0.42 16.77
CA ASP A 96 33.91 -0.14 16.05
C ASP A 96 33.88 -1.67 16.08
N GLY A 97 33.37 -2.26 14.99
CA GLY A 97 33.25 -3.72 14.84
C GLY A 97 34.58 -4.50 14.82
N ARG A 98 35.72 -3.81 14.84
CA ARG A 98 37.05 -4.45 14.93
C ARG A 98 37.48 -4.69 16.37
N SER A 99 36.98 -3.86 17.30
CA SER A 99 37.28 -4.00 18.73
C SER A 99 36.58 -5.26 19.32
N LYS A 100 37.09 -5.76 20.42
CA LYS A 100 36.48 -6.90 21.12
C LYS A 100 35.09 -6.53 21.63
N GLU A 101 34.96 -5.37 22.20
CA GLU A 101 33.70 -4.82 22.73
C GLU A 101 32.68 -4.65 21.59
N GLY A 102 33.10 -4.14 20.43
CA GLY A 102 32.22 -3.95 19.29
C GLY A 102 31.75 -5.27 18.66
N LYS A 103 32.59 -6.30 18.65
CA LYS A 103 32.20 -7.65 18.22
C LYS A 103 31.15 -8.25 19.16
N THR A 104 31.43 -8.20 20.48
CA THR A 104 30.48 -8.69 21.49
C THR A 104 29.16 -7.94 21.43
N TYR A 105 29.16 -6.61 21.27
CA TYR A 105 27.95 -5.84 21.05
C TYR A 105 27.16 -6.30 19.82
N ASN A 106 27.83 -6.47 18.68
CA ASN A 106 27.16 -6.90 17.44
C ASN A 106 26.53 -8.30 17.55
N GLU A 107 27.21 -9.23 18.22
CA GLU A 107 26.69 -10.59 18.46
C GLU A 107 25.47 -10.56 19.38
N ASN A 108 25.54 -9.90 20.51
CA ASN A 108 24.44 -9.76 21.45
C ASN A 108 23.24 -9.05 20.80
N PHE A 109 23.49 -7.93 20.12
CA PHE A 109 22.46 -7.16 19.44
C PHE A 109 21.70 -8.01 18.39
N ALA A 110 22.42 -8.82 17.61
CA ALA A 110 21.82 -9.69 16.61
C ALA A 110 20.95 -10.79 17.25
N MET A 111 21.39 -11.37 18.37
CA MET A 111 20.61 -12.37 19.10
C MET A 111 19.34 -11.77 19.75
N GLU A 112 19.47 -10.60 20.39
CA GLU A 112 18.35 -9.97 21.08
C GLU A 112 17.29 -9.40 20.14
N ASN A 113 17.68 -9.07 18.90
CA ASN A 113 16.81 -8.42 17.91
C ASN A 113 16.56 -9.28 16.67
N ALA A 114 16.69 -10.60 16.81
CA ALA A 114 16.39 -11.51 15.70
C ALA A 114 14.93 -11.34 15.23
N GLY A 115 14.74 -11.19 13.92
CA GLY A 115 13.42 -11.01 13.30
C GLY A 115 12.89 -9.56 13.30
N LYS A 116 13.60 -8.60 13.89
CA LYS A 116 13.26 -7.19 13.82
C LYS A 116 13.94 -6.50 12.63
N PHE A 117 13.32 -5.44 12.13
CA PHE A 117 13.99 -4.51 11.24
C PHE A 117 15.10 -3.75 11.97
N ILE A 118 16.27 -3.71 11.39
CA ILE A 118 17.41 -2.99 11.98
C ILE A 118 17.58 -1.67 11.27
N ILE A 119 17.49 -0.58 12.03
CA ILE A 119 17.76 0.78 11.57
C ILE A 119 18.89 1.39 12.39
N ASN A 120 19.49 2.46 11.91
CA ASN A 120 20.50 3.21 12.66
C ASN A 120 19.90 4.47 13.31
N GLU A 121 20.68 5.12 14.21
CA GLU A 121 20.28 6.32 14.97
C GLU A 121 19.84 7.47 14.04
N ALA A 122 20.51 7.67 12.90
CA ALA A 122 20.15 8.72 11.96
C ALA A 122 18.82 8.44 11.26
N GLN A 123 18.56 7.19 10.92
CA GLN A 123 17.28 6.74 10.36
C GLN A 123 16.13 6.89 11.38
N GLU A 124 16.37 6.52 12.64
CA GLU A 124 15.39 6.74 13.69
C GLU A 124 15.06 8.21 13.88
N ALA A 125 16.08 9.06 13.98
CA ALA A 125 15.90 10.51 14.10
C ALA A 125 15.10 11.08 12.91
N GLN A 126 15.40 10.64 11.69
CA GLN A 126 14.64 11.00 10.49
C GLN A 126 13.16 10.60 10.61
N LEU A 127 12.87 9.37 11.01
CA LEU A 127 11.50 8.86 11.15
C LEU A 127 10.73 9.65 12.22
N ILE A 128 11.38 9.97 13.35
CA ILE A 128 10.79 10.79 14.41
C ILE A 128 10.40 12.18 13.90
N GLU A 129 11.27 12.84 13.12
CA GLU A 129 10.95 14.16 12.56
C GLU A 129 9.82 14.09 11.52
N MET A 130 9.76 13.04 10.69
CA MET A 130 8.65 12.81 9.78
C MET A 130 7.32 12.62 10.54
N CYS A 131 7.31 11.82 11.60
CA CYS A 131 6.13 11.64 12.46
C CYS A 131 5.68 12.96 13.10
N LYS A 132 6.63 13.75 13.65
CA LYS A 132 6.33 15.07 14.22
C LYS A 132 5.72 16.02 13.18
N SER A 133 6.22 16.01 11.96
CA SER A 133 5.68 16.84 10.87
C SER A 133 4.25 16.50 10.52
N ILE A 134 3.90 15.20 10.44
CA ILE A 134 2.50 14.78 10.22
C ILE A 134 1.61 15.20 11.39
N LEU A 135 2.05 14.97 12.63
CA LEU A 135 1.27 15.33 13.82
C LEU A 135 1.10 16.86 13.97
N ALA A 136 2.06 17.64 13.51
CA ALA A 136 1.97 19.09 13.48
C ALA A 136 1.10 19.65 12.34
N HIS A 137 0.84 18.85 11.29
CA HIS A 137 0.00 19.28 10.17
C HIS A 137 -1.50 19.13 10.53
N PRO A 138 -2.29 20.23 10.65
CA PRO A 138 -3.63 20.19 11.24
C PRO A 138 -4.54 19.16 10.55
N LYS A 139 -4.59 19.15 9.21
CA LYS A 139 -5.48 18.26 8.48
C LYS A 139 -5.05 16.80 8.54
N ALA A 140 -3.74 16.52 8.42
CA ALA A 140 -3.23 15.15 8.46
C ALA A 140 -3.43 14.52 9.86
N SER A 141 -3.11 15.28 10.91
CA SER A 141 -3.31 14.87 12.30
C SER A 141 -4.77 14.57 12.60
N GLN A 142 -5.70 15.45 12.17
CA GLN A 142 -7.13 15.25 12.33
C GLN A 142 -7.60 13.97 11.63
N LEU A 143 -7.27 13.78 10.35
CA LEU A 143 -7.69 12.60 9.57
C LEU A 143 -7.22 11.29 10.22
N LEU A 144 -6.00 11.27 10.74
CA LEU A 144 -5.50 10.11 11.46
C LEU A 144 -6.18 9.91 12.82
N ALA A 145 -6.50 10.98 13.54
CA ALA A 145 -7.19 10.88 14.82
C ALA A 145 -8.65 10.40 14.66
N ASP A 146 -9.34 10.85 13.61
CA ASP A 146 -10.74 10.49 13.32
C ASP A 146 -10.89 9.04 12.83
N SER A 147 -9.81 8.42 12.32
CA SER A 147 -9.86 7.04 11.84
C SER A 147 -9.90 6.04 13.00
N ASP A 148 -10.96 5.26 13.09
CA ASP A 148 -11.19 4.24 14.13
C ASP A 148 -10.53 2.89 13.81
N PHE A 149 -10.21 2.62 12.54
CA PHE A 149 -9.43 1.45 12.14
C PHE A 149 -8.03 1.86 11.68
N LYS A 150 -7.02 1.10 12.11
CA LYS A 150 -5.63 1.21 11.69
C LYS A 150 -5.14 -0.15 11.19
N GLU A 151 -4.33 -0.14 10.12
CA GLU A 151 -3.78 -1.38 9.53
C GLU A 151 -4.87 -2.45 9.35
N LEU A 152 -5.97 -2.07 8.67
CA LEU A 152 -7.15 -2.93 8.50
C LEU A 152 -7.01 -3.85 7.28
N PRO A 153 -6.83 -5.18 7.46
CA PRO A 153 -6.84 -6.13 6.37
C PRO A 153 -8.23 -6.32 5.80
N VAL A 154 -8.36 -6.17 4.49
CA VAL A 154 -9.62 -6.37 3.75
C VAL A 154 -9.41 -7.34 2.60
N PHE A 155 -10.36 -8.25 2.43
CA PHE A 155 -10.35 -9.26 1.37
C PHE A 155 -11.67 -9.24 0.61
N GLY A 156 -11.60 -9.68 -0.65
CA GLY A 156 -12.76 -9.88 -1.48
C GLY A 156 -12.39 -10.69 -2.72
N THR A 157 -13.39 -11.19 -3.43
CA THR A 157 -13.18 -11.97 -4.63
C THR A 157 -13.92 -11.31 -5.80
N TYR A 158 -13.18 -10.89 -6.82
CA TYR A 158 -13.74 -10.26 -8.01
C TYR A 158 -14.10 -11.32 -9.05
N PRO A 159 -15.35 -11.38 -9.52
CA PRO A 159 -15.75 -12.32 -10.55
C PRO A 159 -15.25 -11.87 -11.92
N THR A 160 -14.54 -12.74 -12.64
CA THR A 160 -14.11 -12.49 -14.02
C THR A 160 -14.68 -13.54 -14.96
N PRO A 161 -14.68 -13.31 -16.29
CA PRO A 161 -15.09 -14.33 -17.28
C PRO A 161 -14.18 -15.58 -17.27
N TYR A 162 -13.01 -15.49 -16.65
CA TYR A 162 -12.01 -16.56 -16.61
C TYR A 162 -11.98 -17.33 -15.29
N GLY A 163 -12.73 -16.88 -14.31
CA GLY A 163 -12.78 -17.41 -12.96
C GLY A 163 -12.66 -16.27 -11.92
N ASP A 164 -12.80 -16.62 -10.69
CA ASP A 164 -12.78 -15.68 -9.57
C ASP A 164 -11.34 -15.28 -9.22
N VAL A 165 -11.09 -13.98 -9.06
CA VAL A 165 -9.79 -13.43 -8.63
C VAL A 165 -9.90 -12.92 -7.19
N ARG A 166 -9.16 -13.54 -6.27
CA ARG A 166 -9.09 -13.07 -4.88
C ARG A 166 -8.20 -11.85 -4.79
N LEU A 167 -8.73 -10.82 -4.15
CA LEU A 167 -8.05 -9.54 -3.91
C LEU A 167 -7.83 -9.33 -2.42
N LYS A 168 -6.80 -8.56 -2.07
CA LYS A 168 -6.53 -8.14 -0.70
C LYS A 168 -5.99 -6.71 -0.62
N GLY A 169 -6.27 -6.05 0.49
CA GLY A 169 -5.76 -4.73 0.84
C GLY A 169 -5.43 -4.65 2.33
N LEU A 170 -4.42 -3.88 2.67
CA LEU A 170 -4.15 -3.45 4.04
C LEU A 170 -4.34 -1.96 4.05
N ILE A 171 -5.39 -1.50 4.73
CA ILE A 171 -5.79 -0.10 4.75
C ILE A 171 -5.14 0.56 5.94
N ASP A 172 -4.30 1.55 5.69
CA ASP A 172 -3.50 2.21 6.73
C ASP A 172 -4.38 2.82 7.83
N ALA A 173 -5.39 3.60 7.44
CA ALA A 173 -6.34 4.19 8.38
C ALA A 173 -7.71 4.37 7.71
N TYR A 174 -8.79 4.03 8.42
CA TYR A 174 -10.15 4.17 7.94
C TYR A 174 -11.05 4.77 9.01
N ASP A 175 -11.71 5.87 8.67
CA ASP A 175 -12.77 6.49 9.44
C ASP A 175 -14.10 5.89 8.97
N SER A 176 -14.66 4.99 9.76
CA SER A 176 -15.86 4.26 9.40
C SER A 176 -17.15 5.09 9.56
N GLU A 177 -17.13 6.14 10.35
CA GLU A 177 -18.27 7.05 10.52
C GLU A 177 -18.46 7.93 9.29
N ASN A 178 -17.35 8.47 8.75
CA ASN A 178 -17.40 9.37 7.60
C ASN A 178 -17.07 8.68 6.27
N GLY A 179 -16.68 7.41 6.29
CA GLY A 179 -16.31 6.65 5.09
C GLY A 179 -15.04 7.17 4.42
N ILE A 180 -14.03 7.51 5.20
CA ILE A 180 -12.78 8.11 4.69
C ILE A 180 -11.61 7.15 4.86
N ILE A 181 -10.95 6.83 3.75
CA ILE A 181 -9.68 6.11 3.74
C ILE A 181 -8.54 7.13 3.79
N ASN A 182 -7.60 6.93 4.69
CA ASN A 182 -6.39 7.73 4.80
C ASN A 182 -5.16 6.83 4.68
N ASP A 183 -4.34 7.08 3.68
CA ASP A 183 -3.19 6.27 3.31
C ASP A 183 -1.90 7.07 3.46
N LEU A 184 -0.96 6.57 4.25
CA LEU A 184 0.30 7.24 4.54
C LEU A 184 1.32 6.99 3.43
N LYS A 185 1.99 8.04 2.97
CA LYS A 185 3.03 7.94 1.96
C LYS A 185 4.28 8.71 2.34
N THR A 186 5.41 8.03 2.30
CA THR A 186 6.71 8.71 2.31
C THR A 186 7.14 9.00 0.87
N CYS A 187 7.57 10.21 0.58
CA CYS A 187 7.96 10.64 -0.76
C CYS A 187 9.27 11.45 -0.75
N GLU A 188 9.85 11.65 -1.93
CA GLU A 188 11.01 12.54 -2.10
C GLU A 188 10.57 13.99 -2.30
N ASP A 189 9.36 14.19 -2.85
CA ASP A 189 8.79 15.48 -3.18
C ASP A 189 7.28 15.40 -2.95
N ALA A 190 6.78 16.15 -1.96
CA ALA A 190 5.37 16.24 -1.59
C ALA A 190 4.66 17.41 -2.30
N SER A 191 5.31 18.13 -3.23
CA SER A 191 4.63 19.14 -4.05
C SER A 191 3.51 18.51 -4.90
N PRO A 192 2.51 19.28 -5.35
CA PRO A 192 1.46 18.77 -6.22
C PRO A 192 2.00 18.08 -7.47
N GLU A 193 3.06 18.61 -8.10
CA GLU A 193 3.70 18.07 -9.29
C GLU A 193 4.45 16.78 -8.98
N GLY A 194 5.25 16.78 -7.90
CA GLY A 194 6.03 15.63 -7.43
C GLY A 194 5.12 14.47 -7.05
N PHE A 195 4.09 14.74 -6.26
CA PHE A 195 3.18 13.68 -5.84
C PHE A 195 2.28 13.17 -6.98
N LYS A 196 1.83 14.05 -7.89
CA LYS A 196 1.12 13.62 -9.11
C LYS A 196 1.96 12.64 -9.93
N LYS A 197 3.26 12.90 -10.08
CA LYS A 197 4.18 11.97 -10.73
C LYS A 197 4.26 10.65 -9.96
N ALA A 198 4.38 10.71 -8.62
CA ALA A 198 4.43 9.51 -7.78
C ALA A 198 3.15 8.66 -7.88
N ILE A 199 1.96 9.26 -8.00
CA ILE A 199 0.70 8.54 -8.23
C ILE A 199 0.82 7.65 -9.47
N TRP A 200 1.31 8.18 -10.59
CA TRP A 200 1.45 7.43 -11.84
C TRP A 200 2.57 6.39 -11.78
N ASP A 201 3.74 6.75 -11.30
CA ASP A 201 4.90 5.86 -11.22
C ASP A 201 4.68 4.68 -10.25
N ARG A 202 3.91 4.92 -9.20
CA ARG A 202 3.61 3.94 -8.15
C ARG A 202 2.24 3.30 -8.28
N ARG A 203 1.41 3.79 -9.20
CA ARG A 203 0.04 3.32 -9.42
C ARG A 203 -0.83 3.41 -8.16
N TYR A 204 -0.71 4.53 -7.45
CA TYR A 204 -1.56 4.82 -6.28
C TYR A 204 -3.03 5.02 -6.69
N ASP A 205 -3.28 5.39 -7.94
CA ASP A 205 -4.60 5.42 -8.54
C ASP A 205 -5.31 4.05 -8.53
N LEU A 206 -4.56 2.96 -8.79
CA LEU A 206 -5.12 1.60 -8.70
C LEU A 206 -5.32 1.16 -7.25
N GLN A 207 -4.51 1.69 -6.30
CA GLN A 207 -4.68 1.43 -4.88
C GLN A 207 -5.99 2.03 -4.36
N ASP A 208 -6.28 3.28 -4.71
CA ASP A 208 -7.52 3.99 -4.37
C ASP A 208 -8.74 3.16 -4.83
N VAL A 209 -8.77 2.74 -6.10
CA VAL A 209 -9.84 1.91 -6.64
C VAL A 209 -9.96 0.58 -5.90
N GLN A 210 -8.85 -0.14 -5.71
CA GLN A 210 -8.89 -1.47 -5.09
C GLN A 210 -9.37 -1.42 -3.65
N TYR A 211 -8.88 -0.46 -2.85
CA TYR A 211 -9.24 -0.35 -1.44
C TYR A 211 -10.69 0.10 -1.27
N GLY A 212 -11.13 1.05 -2.09
CA GLY A 212 -12.52 1.44 -2.12
C GLY A 212 -13.44 0.29 -2.50
N TRP A 213 -13.14 -0.44 -3.58
CA TRP A 213 -13.90 -1.61 -3.99
C TRP A 213 -13.96 -2.68 -2.88
N LEU A 214 -12.84 -2.98 -2.22
CA LEU A 214 -12.77 -3.98 -1.15
C LEU A 214 -13.66 -3.60 0.03
N LEU A 215 -13.61 -2.34 0.49
CA LEU A 215 -14.43 -1.85 1.61
C LEU A 215 -15.92 -1.83 1.25
N GLU A 216 -16.29 -1.32 0.09
CA GLU A 216 -17.70 -1.31 -0.33
C GLU A 216 -18.24 -2.71 -0.56
N ASN A 217 -17.45 -3.63 -1.12
CA ASN A 217 -17.82 -5.02 -1.23
C ASN A 217 -18.05 -5.67 0.15
N ALA A 218 -17.33 -5.19 1.18
CA ALA A 218 -17.51 -5.60 2.57
C ALA A 218 -18.64 -4.84 3.29
N GLY A 219 -19.47 -4.08 2.57
CA GLY A 219 -20.60 -3.33 3.10
C GLY A 219 -20.24 -2.08 3.87
N ARG A 220 -19.03 -1.55 3.66
CA ARG A 220 -18.58 -0.27 4.24
C ARG A 220 -18.80 0.87 3.26
N VAL A 221 -19.06 2.05 3.77
CA VAL A 221 -19.19 3.27 2.96
C VAL A 221 -17.80 3.81 2.66
N VAL A 222 -17.56 4.23 1.41
CA VAL A 222 -16.36 4.97 1.03
C VAL A 222 -16.82 6.25 0.34
N ASN A 223 -16.52 7.38 0.95
CA ASN A 223 -16.85 8.73 0.44
C ASN A 223 -15.62 9.45 -0.07
N GLN A 224 -14.43 9.12 0.47
CA GLN A 224 -13.18 9.79 0.14
C GLN A 224 -11.98 8.90 0.39
N PHE A 225 -10.96 9.07 -0.44
CA PHE A 225 -9.63 8.51 -0.26
C PHE A 225 -8.60 9.66 -0.22
N ASN A 226 -7.79 9.70 0.83
CA ASN A 226 -6.74 10.69 0.99
C ASN A 226 -5.36 10.02 1.05
N PHE A 227 -4.38 10.64 0.41
CA PHE A 227 -2.97 10.34 0.56
C PHE A 227 -2.36 11.38 1.49
N ILE A 228 -1.87 10.96 2.65
CA ILE A 228 -1.12 11.80 3.59
C ILE A 228 0.36 11.60 3.29
N CYS A 229 0.98 12.59 2.67
CA CYS A 229 2.34 12.52 2.15
C CYS A 229 3.30 13.26 3.05
N VAL A 230 4.45 12.67 3.35
CA VAL A 230 5.55 13.33 4.06
C VAL A 230 6.86 13.15 3.30
N GLU A 231 7.63 14.23 3.17
CA GLU A 231 8.97 14.17 2.59
C GLU A 231 9.95 13.50 3.54
N LYS A 232 10.90 12.74 2.97
CA LYS A 232 11.95 12.04 3.72
C LYS A 232 13.10 12.94 4.17
N LYS A 233 13.18 14.17 3.67
CA LYS A 233 14.26 15.12 3.95
C LYS A 233 13.70 16.39 4.55
N PRO A 234 14.52 17.13 5.35
CA PRO A 234 14.13 18.43 5.81
C PRO A 234 13.69 19.35 4.67
N PRO A 235 12.59 20.11 4.84
CA PRO A 235 11.88 20.36 6.10
C PRO A 235 10.82 19.30 6.47
N TYR A 236 10.82 18.10 5.86
CA TYR A 236 9.82 17.04 6.06
C TYR A 236 8.41 17.54 5.75
N ALA A 237 8.27 18.24 4.63
CA ALA A 237 7.02 18.87 4.22
C ALA A 237 5.89 17.83 4.13
N VAL A 238 4.70 18.24 4.60
CA VAL A 238 3.51 17.38 4.60
C VAL A 238 2.45 17.98 3.69
N ALA A 239 1.82 17.14 2.90
CA ALA A 239 0.66 17.51 2.09
C ALA A 239 -0.39 16.39 2.13
N VAL A 240 -1.66 16.75 1.92
CA VAL A 240 -2.77 15.80 1.83
C VAL A 240 -3.44 15.95 0.48
N TYR A 241 -3.59 14.85 -0.24
CA TYR A 241 -4.15 14.81 -1.59
C TYR A 241 -5.27 13.79 -1.71
N SER A 242 -6.19 14.06 -2.63
CA SER A 242 -7.15 13.09 -3.14
C SER A 242 -7.11 13.09 -4.68
N ILE A 243 -7.45 11.98 -5.29
CA ILE A 243 -7.57 11.89 -6.76
C ILE A 243 -8.94 12.42 -7.17
N SER A 244 -9.00 13.22 -8.23
CA SER A 244 -10.29 13.72 -8.72
C SER A 244 -11.18 12.57 -9.21
N PRO A 245 -12.50 12.65 -9.01
CA PRO A 245 -13.43 11.61 -9.45
C PRO A 245 -13.30 11.27 -10.93
N GLN A 246 -13.07 12.26 -11.79
CA GLN A 246 -12.90 12.06 -13.23
C GLN A 246 -11.62 11.25 -13.57
N SER A 247 -10.53 11.47 -12.83
CA SER A 247 -9.30 10.68 -12.99
C SER A 247 -9.49 9.26 -12.46
N LEU A 248 -10.18 9.13 -11.34
CA LEU A 248 -10.44 7.84 -10.70
C LEU A 248 -11.31 6.94 -11.56
N LEU A 249 -12.26 7.50 -12.31
CA LEU A 249 -13.07 6.75 -13.27
C LEU A 249 -12.21 6.02 -14.32
N LYS A 250 -11.19 6.70 -14.87
CA LYS A 250 -10.26 6.09 -15.82
C LYS A 250 -9.43 4.99 -15.17
N SER A 251 -9.03 5.21 -13.91
CA SER A 251 -8.27 4.22 -13.14
C SER A 251 -9.12 3.01 -12.78
N ALA A 252 -10.42 3.19 -12.53
CA ALA A 252 -11.35 2.09 -12.27
C ALA A 252 -11.48 1.14 -13.46
N GLY A 253 -11.66 1.68 -14.68
CA GLY A 253 -11.67 0.88 -15.90
C GLY A 253 -10.36 0.13 -16.11
N ARG A 254 -9.22 0.81 -15.90
CA ARG A 254 -7.90 0.18 -16.02
C ARG A 254 -7.67 -0.89 -14.97
N TRP A 255 -8.11 -0.67 -13.74
CA TRP A 255 -8.04 -1.65 -12.66
C TRP A 255 -8.86 -2.91 -13.00
N GLU A 256 -10.08 -2.74 -13.49
CA GLU A 256 -10.94 -3.83 -13.90
C GLU A 256 -10.32 -4.67 -15.03
N ASP A 257 -9.80 -4.02 -16.07
CA ASP A 257 -9.08 -4.68 -17.17
C ASP A 257 -7.94 -5.56 -16.66
N LEU A 258 -7.12 -5.02 -15.72
CA LEU A 258 -6.01 -5.75 -15.13
C LEU A 258 -6.44 -6.95 -14.29
N VAL A 259 -7.53 -6.83 -13.53
CA VAL A 259 -8.06 -7.95 -12.74
C VAL A 259 -8.61 -9.04 -13.66
N ILE A 260 -9.29 -8.66 -14.75
CA ILE A 260 -9.80 -9.61 -15.76
C ILE A 260 -8.63 -10.30 -16.48
N GLU A 261 -7.61 -9.53 -16.89
CA GLU A 261 -6.41 -10.07 -17.53
C GLU A 261 -5.66 -11.04 -16.59
N PHE A 262 -5.55 -10.69 -15.29
CA PHE A 262 -4.99 -11.59 -14.28
C PHE A 262 -5.76 -12.91 -14.21
N GLY A 263 -7.08 -12.88 -14.19
CA GLY A 263 -7.93 -14.08 -14.25
C GLY A 263 -7.68 -14.92 -15.51
N SER A 264 -7.44 -14.27 -16.66
CA SER A 264 -7.09 -14.95 -17.91
C SER A 264 -5.71 -15.63 -17.80
N CYS A 265 -4.71 -14.96 -17.24
CA CYS A 265 -3.37 -15.53 -17.01
C CYS A 265 -3.44 -16.73 -16.06
N MET A 266 -4.18 -16.62 -14.97
CA MET A 266 -4.40 -17.71 -14.01
C MET A 266 -5.03 -18.95 -14.67
N LYS A 267 -6.02 -18.74 -15.54
CA LYS A 267 -6.73 -19.83 -16.22
C LYS A 267 -5.90 -20.49 -17.31
N SER A 268 -5.17 -19.70 -18.09
CA SER A 268 -4.40 -20.18 -19.24
C SER A 268 -2.99 -20.68 -18.89
N GLY A 269 -2.42 -20.22 -17.77
CA GLY A 269 -1.03 -20.41 -17.42
C GLY A 269 -0.04 -19.60 -18.28
N VAL A 270 -0.54 -18.67 -19.12
CA VAL A 270 0.29 -17.85 -20.02
C VAL A 270 0.52 -16.47 -19.41
N TRP A 271 1.76 -16.16 -19.12
CA TRP A 271 2.22 -14.92 -18.49
C TRP A 271 3.21 -14.19 -19.41
N LYS A 272 2.69 -13.39 -20.33
CA LYS A 272 3.51 -12.68 -21.33
C LYS A 272 4.23 -11.46 -20.71
N ALA A 273 5.40 -11.11 -21.24
CA ALA A 273 6.12 -9.87 -20.90
C ALA A 273 5.61 -8.71 -21.79
N TYR A 274 6.23 -8.53 -22.94
CA TYR A 274 5.92 -7.49 -23.90
C TYR A 274 5.53 -8.13 -25.24
N SER A 275 5.25 -7.28 -26.25
CA SER A 275 4.99 -7.76 -27.60
C SER A 275 6.20 -8.48 -28.19
N ASP A 276 5.95 -9.57 -28.91
CA ASP A 276 6.95 -10.28 -29.74
C ASP A 276 7.18 -9.55 -31.08
N GLU A 277 6.35 -8.54 -31.39
CA GLU A 277 6.41 -7.76 -32.62
C GLU A 277 7.01 -6.38 -32.37
N ILE A 278 7.45 -5.72 -33.45
CA ILE A 278 7.91 -4.34 -33.40
C ILE A 278 6.72 -3.43 -33.04
N VAL A 279 6.89 -2.63 -31.99
CA VAL A 279 5.90 -1.64 -31.56
C VAL A 279 6.41 -0.25 -31.92
N GLU A 280 5.68 0.47 -32.75
CA GLU A 280 5.98 1.87 -33.05
C GLU A 280 5.59 2.75 -31.85
N LEU A 281 6.53 3.57 -31.40
CA LEU A 281 6.34 4.52 -30.29
C LEU A 281 6.17 5.94 -30.83
N SER A 282 5.05 6.57 -30.48
CA SER A 282 4.87 8.02 -30.69
C SER A 282 5.45 8.77 -29.47
N LEU A 283 6.36 9.73 -29.74
CA LEU A 283 7.05 10.53 -28.73
C LEU A 283 6.39 11.92 -28.58
#